data_fcddaed4734414868f1681c01c309171
#
_entry.id   fcddaed4734414868f1681c01c309171
#
_cell.length_a   1.000
_cell.length_b   1.000
_cell.length_c   1.000
_cell.angle_alpha   90.00
_cell.angle_beta   90.00
_cell.angle_gamma   90.00
#
_symmetry.space_group_name_H-M   'P 1'
#
loop_
_entity.id
_entity.type
_entity.pdbx_description
1 polymer ?
#
loop_
_entity_poly.entity_id
_entity_poly.type
_entity_poly.pdbx_seq_one_letter_code
_entity_poly.pdbx_strand_id
1 'polypeptide(L)'
;MYRSAPDIYEMLDTLTVEMKEELVEYLKADIAAAKAAPKKSYLEEQWAEIKRLIEVLKYEPYIDDQTEIEEIWNICEDMIKNGKFKKEPWEIRRRVIKSIIGGEYYDYYGVCDPMEDLFNALMFTNEEKVEVADIIFEIGSEFMKADGARLYKECGHQDKYIAFVEQHLKDKEDAYMEVIDYYKDSNPGKAVEIAEIGLKKCKNRQTDIIIFLIKNAMENGDAEREAKLIKSAKMRRSVNYAKVQEALNLYTRSPFVKQASPSSRW
;
A
#
# COMPACT_ATOMS: atom_id res chain seq x y z
N MET A 1 2.37 40.90 15.39
CA MET A 1 3.23 41.35 16.51
C MET A 1 3.71 40.12 17.26
N TYR A 2 4.84 39.56 16.85
CA TYR A 2 5.46 38.39 17.53
C TYR A 2 6.06 38.91 18.87
N ARG A 3 5.57 38.40 19.98
CA ARG A 3 6.29 38.54 21.25
C ARG A 3 7.51 37.64 21.15
N SER A 4 8.72 38.19 21.08
CA SER A 4 9.95 37.45 21.29
C SER A 4 9.84 36.66 22.59
N ALA A 5 10.25 35.39 22.55
CA ALA A 5 10.37 34.60 23.80
C ALA A 5 11.19 35.44 24.80
N PRO A 6 10.77 35.52 26.07
CA PRO A 6 11.54 36.26 27.08
C PRO A 6 12.93 35.61 27.15
N ASP A 7 13.97 36.45 27.25
CA ASP A 7 15.34 36.00 27.44
C ASP A 7 15.40 35.08 28.67
N ILE A 8 15.93 33.87 28.47
CA ILE A 8 16.07 32.86 29.55
C ILE A 8 16.80 33.48 30.77
N TYR A 9 17.75 34.37 30.54
CA TYR A 9 18.45 35.08 31.61
C TYR A 9 17.53 36.00 32.37
N GLU A 10 16.65 36.78 31.72
CA GLU A 10 15.65 37.63 32.38
C GLU A 10 14.69 36.77 33.23
N MET A 11 14.25 35.61 32.69
CA MET A 11 13.41 34.70 33.47
C MET A 11 14.13 34.14 34.69
N LEU A 12 15.39 33.75 34.56
CA LEU A 12 16.21 33.25 35.67
C LEU A 12 16.43 34.31 36.75
N ASP A 13 16.58 35.59 36.40
CA ASP A 13 16.76 36.69 37.32
C ASP A 13 15.50 36.98 38.16
N THR A 14 14.32 36.59 37.71
CA THR A 14 13.07 36.75 38.47
C THR A 14 12.86 35.67 39.53
N LEU A 15 13.63 34.56 39.50
CA LEU A 15 13.49 33.45 40.44
C LEU A 15 14.16 33.79 41.78
N THR A 16 13.54 33.35 42.90
CA THR A 16 14.17 33.39 44.21
C THR A 16 15.35 32.42 44.29
N VAL A 17 16.18 32.54 45.31
CA VAL A 17 17.32 31.63 45.51
C VAL A 17 16.84 30.19 45.68
N GLU A 18 15.79 29.96 46.46
CA GLU A 18 15.19 28.66 46.66
C GLU A 18 14.68 28.06 45.36
N MET A 19 13.98 28.83 44.50
CA MET A 19 13.50 28.38 43.19
C MET A 19 14.65 28.05 42.25
N LYS A 20 15.76 28.78 42.31
CA LYS A 20 16.97 28.47 41.52
C LYS A 20 17.61 27.16 41.98
N GLU A 21 17.66 26.91 43.28
CA GLU A 21 18.18 25.66 43.84
C GLU A 21 17.30 24.45 43.42
N GLU A 22 15.98 24.58 43.54
CA GLU A 22 15.04 23.53 43.05
C GLU A 22 15.20 23.26 41.58
N LEU A 23 15.33 24.29 40.72
CA LEU A 23 15.57 24.14 39.29
C LEU A 23 16.88 23.43 38.99
N VAL A 24 17.96 23.74 39.74
CA VAL A 24 19.25 23.07 39.61
C VAL A 24 19.14 21.58 39.94
N GLU A 25 18.45 21.24 41.05
CA GLU A 25 18.24 19.83 41.42
C GLU A 25 17.38 19.09 40.40
N TYR A 26 16.32 19.73 39.87
CA TYR A 26 15.52 19.18 38.81
C TYR A 26 16.35 18.90 37.54
N LEU A 27 17.16 19.89 37.11
CA LEU A 27 18.04 19.74 35.95
C LEU A 27 19.10 18.65 36.14
N LYS A 28 19.67 18.52 37.36
CA LYS A 28 20.62 17.44 37.69
C LYS A 28 19.94 16.07 37.59
N ALA A 29 18.72 15.93 38.09
CA ALA A 29 17.95 14.69 38.00
C ALA A 29 17.62 14.34 36.56
N ASP A 30 17.21 15.34 35.75
CA ASP A 30 16.89 15.17 34.31
C ASP A 30 18.14 14.78 33.51
N ILE A 31 19.28 15.42 33.77
CA ILE A 31 20.58 15.06 33.16
C ILE A 31 21.00 13.64 33.54
N ALA A 32 20.79 13.24 34.80
CA ALA A 32 21.12 11.90 35.29
C ALA A 32 20.22 10.85 34.61
N ALA A 33 18.91 11.13 34.47
CA ALA A 33 17.97 10.30 33.78
C ALA A 33 18.31 10.18 32.27
N ALA A 34 18.66 11.28 31.62
CA ALA A 34 19.09 11.29 30.21
C ALA A 34 20.39 10.50 29.98
N LYS A 35 21.34 10.54 30.93
CA LYS A 35 22.57 9.73 30.87
C LYS A 35 22.33 8.24 31.13
N ALA A 36 21.32 7.90 31.94
CA ALA A 36 20.93 6.52 32.21
C ALA A 36 20.02 5.92 31.12
N ALA A 37 19.42 6.75 30.29
CA ALA A 37 18.61 6.28 29.19
C ALA A 37 19.46 5.44 28.20
N PRO A 38 18.94 4.32 27.69
CA PRO A 38 19.66 3.54 26.70
C PRO A 38 19.95 4.42 25.49
N LYS A 39 21.19 4.39 25.01
CA LYS A 39 21.62 5.17 23.85
C LYS A 39 20.71 4.79 22.66
N LYS A 40 20.04 5.80 22.09
CA LYS A 40 19.22 5.58 20.88
C LYS A 40 20.09 4.99 19.78
N SER A 41 19.49 4.14 18.97
CA SER A 41 20.15 3.64 17.77
C SER A 41 20.27 4.76 16.73
N TYR A 42 21.18 4.58 15.77
CA TYR A 42 21.33 5.53 14.65
C TYR A 42 20.00 5.81 13.96
N LEU A 43 19.22 4.75 13.66
CA LEU A 43 17.93 4.89 12.99
C LEU A 43 16.93 5.68 13.86
N GLU A 44 16.89 5.43 15.16
CA GLU A 44 15.99 6.15 16.06
C GLU A 44 16.38 7.63 16.23
N GLU A 45 17.67 7.94 16.19
CA GLU A 45 18.16 9.33 16.23
C GLU A 45 17.73 10.10 14.96
N GLN A 46 17.98 9.52 13.78
CA GLN A 46 17.60 10.14 12.51
C GLN A 46 16.07 10.28 12.38
N TRP A 47 15.33 9.25 12.78
CA TRP A 47 13.87 9.30 12.77
C TRP A 47 13.30 10.36 13.74
N ALA A 48 13.92 10.55 14.89
CA ALA A 48 13.52 11.61 15.81
C ALA A 48 13.71 13.01 15.21
N GLU A 49 14.78 13.22 14.44
CA GLU A 49 15.02 14.48 13.73
C GLU A 49 14.00 14.72 12.62
N ILE A 50 13.73 13.71 11.79
CA ILE A 50 12.67 13.80 10.77
C ILE A 50 11.33 14.20 11.40
N LYS A 51 10.95 13.55 12.51
CA LYS A 51 9.70 13.91 13.21
C LYS A 51 9.70 15.35 13.73
N ARG A 52 10.83 15.83 14.23
CA ARG A 52 10.97 17.23 14.68
C ARG A 52 10.71 18.21 13.53
N LEU A 53 11.29 17.94 12.35
CA LEU A 53 11.10 18.75 11.15
C LEU A 53 9.64 18.71 10.67
N ILE A 54 9.00 17.55 10.68
CA ILE A 54 7.58 17.41 10.33
C ILE A 54 6.70 18.20 11.30
N GLU A 55 7.01 18.22 12.60
CA GLU A 55 6.26 19.04 13.57
C GLU A 55 6.42 20.54 13.28
N VAL A 56 7.60 21.01 12.85
CA VAL A 56 7.77 22.41 12.41
C VAL A 56 6.86 22.70 11.22
N LEU A 57 6.84 21.84 10.20
CA LEU A 57 5.98 21.98 9.02
C LEU A 57 4.49 22.07 9.36
N LYS A 58 4.02 21.41 10.41
CA LYS A 58 2.61 21.49 10.86
C LYS A 58 2.21 22.85 11.38
N TYR A 59 3.12 23.58 12.03
CA TYR A 59 2.85 24.86 12.66
C TYR A 59 3.17 26.07 11.76
N GLU A 60 3.95 25.87 10.70
CA GLU A 60 4.36 26.91 9.75
C GLU A 60 3.82 26.62 8.34
N PRO A 61 2.52 26.84 8.09
CA PRO A 61 1.86 26.44 6.82
C PRO A 61 2.33 27.23 5.60
N TYR A 62 3.14 28.28 5.77
CA TYR A 62 3.70 29.11 4.72
C TYR A 62 5.22 29.16 4.84
N ILE A 63 5.89 28.11 4.40
CA ILE A 63 7.35 28.08 4.35
C ILE A 63 7.78 28.59 2.97
N ASP A 64 8.34 29.78 2.93
CA ASP A 64 8.80 30.40 1.68
C ASP A 64 10.07 29.74 1.13
N ASP A 65 10.88 29.06 1.96
CA ASP A 65 12.21 28.57 1.58
C ASP A 65 12.35 27.02 1.51
N GLN A 66 11.33 26.25 1.91
CA GLN A 66 11.31 24.79 1.84
C GLN A 66 12.48 24.08 2.57
N THR A 67 13.20 24.78 3.46
CA THR A 67 14.43 24.28 4.12
C THR A 67 14.19 22.97 4.86
N GLU A 68 13.09 22.87 5.64
CA GLU A 68 12.76 21.66 6.40
C GLU A 68 12.45 20.48 5.48
N ILE A 69 11.81 20.73 4.34
CA ILE A 69 11.51 19.68 3.35
C ILE A 69 12.82 19.16 2.74
N GLU A 70 13.72 20.05 2.32
CA GLU A 70 15.03 19.69 1.79
C GLU A 70 15.87 18.94 2.83
N GLU A 71 15.79 19.34 4.10
CA GLU A 71 16.50 18.66 5.19
C GLU A 71 15.96 17.24 5.40
N ILE A 72 14.64 17.02 5.38
CA ILE A 72 14.02 15.68 5.43
C ILE A 72 14.52 14.83 4.26
N TRP A 73 14.51 15.37 3.04
CA TRP A 73 15.03 14.68 1.86
C TRP A 73 16.48 14.25 2.06
N ASN A 74 17.34 15.16 2.48
CA ASN A 74 18.76 14.91 2.70
C ASN A 74 18.99 13.83 3.77
N ILE A 75 18.24 13.86 4.88
CA ILE A 75 18.34 12.84 5.93
C ILE A 75 17.94 11.46 5.39
N CYS A 76 16.81 11.35 4.70
CA CYS A 76 16.34 10.08 4.14
C CYS A 76 17.34 9.53 3.10
N GLU A 77 17.79 10.38 2.18
CA GLU A 77 18.74 9.99 1.15
C GLU A 77 20.08 9.54 1.75
N ASP A 78 20.61 10.28 2.73
CA ASP A 78 21.84 9.92 3.43
C ASP A 78 21.69 8.60 4.21
N MET A 79 20.56 8.37 4.86
CA MET A 79 20.26 7.10 5.54
C MET A 79 20.30 5.94 4.54
N ILE A 80 19.64 6.08 3.40
CA ILE A 80 19.57 5.05 2.35
C ILE A 80 20.96 4.80 1.76
N LYS A 81 21.72 5.87 1.42
CA LYS A 81 23.06 5.78 0.83
C LYS A 81 24.06 5.14 1.77
N ASN A 82 24.12 5.58 3.03
CA ASN A 82 25.12 5.06 3.98
C ASN A 82 24.75 3.66 4.52
N GLY A 83 23.48 3.30 4.50
CA GLY A 83 22.97 1.98 4.86
C GLY A 83 23.25 1.56 6.32
N LYS A 84 23.55 2.49 7.23
CA LYS A 84 23.86 2.18 8.63
C LYS A 84 22.72 1.45 9.34
N PHE A 85 21.46 1.77 8.98
CA PHE A 85 20.28 1.12 9.52
C PHE A 85 20.19 -0.39 9.17
N LYS A 86 20.94 -0.87 8.19
CA LYS A 86 21.00 -2.31 7.84
C LYS A 86 21.56 -3.19 8.97
N LYS A 87 22.27 -2.57 9.92
CA LYS A 87 22.79 -3.26 11.11
C LYS A 87 21.82 -3.24 12.29
N GLU A 88 20.75 -2.46 12.19
CA GLU A 88 19.75 -2.37 13.25
C GLU A 88 18.87 -3.63 13.27
N PRO A 89 18.52 -4.14 14.46
CA PRO A 89 17.56 -5.23 14.61
C PRO A 89 16.21 -4.91 13.97
N TRP A 90 15.48 -5.95 13.56
CA TRP A 90 14.16 -5.79 12.97
C TRP A 90 13.21 -5.00 13.88
N GLU A 91 13.23 -5.25 15.19
CA GLU A 91 12.38 -4.59 16.17
C GLU A 91 12.53 -3.05 16.15
N ILE A 92 13.75 -2.55 15.90
CA ILE A 92 14.00 -1.10 15.79
C ILE A 92 13.47 -0.58 14.45
N ARG A 93 13.80 -1.25 13.34
CA ARG A 93 13.30 -0.88 12.01
C ARG A 93 11.76 -0.92 11.96
N ARG A 94 11.17 -1.95 12.53
CA ARG A 94 9.72 -2.11 12.67
C ARG A 94 9.05 -0.98 13.44
N ARG A 95 9.67 -0.47 14.51
CA ARG A 95 9.12 0.68 15.27
C ARG A 95 9.10 1.94 14.41
N VAL A 96 10.15 2.19 13.63
CA VAL A 96 10.19 3.34 12.70
C VAL A 96 9.14 3.17 11.61
N ILE A 97 9.04 1.99 11.00
CA ILE A 97 8.01 1.67 10.01
C ILE A 97 6.60 1.90 10.57
N LYS A 98 6.30 1.40 11.78
CA LYS A 98 5.01 1.67 12.44
C LYS A 98 4.74 3.16 12.64
N SER A 99 5.77 3.93 12.97
CA SER A 99 5.64 5.38 13.14
C SER A 99 5.39 6.08 11.80
N ILE A 100 5.99 5.61 10.70
CA ILE A 100 5.72 6.10 9.35
C ILE A 100 4.26 5.78 8.97
N ILE A 101 3.82 4.53 9.13
CA ILE A 101 2.47 4.11 8.77
C ILE A 101 1.39 4.86 9.58
N GLY A 102 1.63 5.08 10.87
CA GLY A 102 0.71 5.79 11.76
C GLY A 102 0.79 7.32 11.68
N GLY A 103 1.70 7.87 10.88
CA GLY A 103 1.91 9.31 10.75
C GLY A 103 1.02 9.95 9.68
N GLU A 104 0.61 11.20 9.91
CA GLU A 104 -0.12 12.01 8.95
C GLU A 104 0.84 12.82 8.07
N TYR A 105 1.77 12.13 7.37
CA TYR A 105 2.83 12.80 6.58
C TYR A 105 2.44 13.05 5.12
N TYR A 106 1.35 12.44 4.65
CA TYR A 106 0.99 12.38 3.24
C TYR A 106 0.42 13.68 2.67
N ASP A 107 0.03 14.61 3.54
CA ASP A 107 -0.55 15.89 3.12
C ASP A 107 0.50 17.02 3.02
N TYR A 108 1.78 16.74 3.32
CA TYR A 108 2.84 17.75 3.27
C TYR A 108 3.61 17.70 1.95
N TYR A 109 3.73 18.84 1.30
CA TYR A 109 4.38 19.03 0.01
C TYR A 109 5.77 18.40 -0.06
N GLY A 110 5.92 17.33 -0.87
CA GLY A 110 7.23 16.72 -1.15
C GLY A 110 7.83 15.84 -0.04
N VAL A 111 7.14 15.63 1.09
CA VAL A 111 7.62 14.74 2.17
C VAL A 111 7.28 13.26 1.91
N CYS A 112 6.25 13.00 1.11
CA CYS A 112 5.78 11.64 0.82
C CYS A 112 6.85 10.77 0.16
N ASP A 113 7.49 11.28 -0.89
CA ASP A 113 8.44 10.50 -1.70
C ASP A 113 9.65 10.00 -0.87
N PRO A 114 10.39 10.87 -0.11
CA PRO A 114 11.49 10.39 0.71
C PRO A 114 11.04 9.46 1.85
N MET A 115 9.81 9.62 2.35
CA MET A 115 9.24 8.70 3.34
C MET A 115 8.94 7.33 2.75
N GLU A 116 8.41 7.28 1.52
CA GLU A 116 8.17 6.03 0.79
C GLU A 116 9.48 5.31 0.48
N ASP A 117 10.48 6.02 0.02
CA ASP A 117 11.81 5.47 -0.26
C ASP A 117 12.45 4.90 1.01
N LEU A 118 12.43 5.64 2.13
CA LEU A 118 12.92 5.17 3.41
C LEU A 118 12.14 3.94 3.90
N PHE A 119 10.81 4.00 3.86
CA PHE A 119 9.92 2.90 4.22
C PHE A 119 10.29 1.61 3.47
N ASN A 120 10.43 1.69 2.15
CA ASN A 120 10.81 0.55 1.31
C ASN A 120 12.23 0.04 1.64
N ALA A 121 13.18 0.95 1.92
CA ALA A 121 14.55 0.60 2.25
C ALA A 121 14.71 -0.10 3.61
N LEU A 122 13.75 0.04 4.53
CA LEU A 122 13.79 -0.57 5.86
C LEU A 122 13.35 -2.05 5.89
N MET A 123 12.80 -2.59 4.81
CA MET A 123 12.34 -3.98 4.70
C MET A 123 13.33 -4.81 3.89
N PHE A 124 13.87 -5.89 4.47
CA PHE A 124 14.91 -6.70 3.82
C PHE A 124 14.42 -8.07 3.38
N THR A 125 13.47 -8.66 4.09
CA THR A 125 12.99 -10.01 3.81
C THR A 125 11.50 -10.04 3.49
N ASN A 126 11.05 -11.12 2.87
CA ASN A 126 9.63 -11.30 2.58
C ASN A 126 8.78 -11.40 3.86
N GLU A 127 9.33 -11.99 4.92
CA GLU A 127 8.66 -12.08 6.22
C GLU A 127 8.45 -10.68 6.82
N GLU A 128 9.47 -9.81 6.75
CA GLU A 128 9.36 -8.42 7.18
C GLU A 128 8.31 -7.66 6.37
N LYS A 129 8.30 -7.85 5.03
CA LYS A 129 7.30 -7.22 4.14
C LYS A 129 5.88 -7.68 4.46
N VAL A 130 5.68 -8.97 4.75
CA VAL A 130 4.36 -9.50 5.14
C VAL A 130 3.91 -8.91 6.47
N GLU A 131 4.80 -8.83 7.47
CA GLU A 131 4.48 -8.21 8.76
C GLU A 131 4.13 -6.73 8.60
N VAL A 132 4.84 -6.01 7.71
CA VAL A 132 4.52 -4.61 7.40
C VAL A 132 3.17 -4.49 6.70
N ALA A 133 2.85 -5.38 5.78
CA ALA A 133 1.52 -5.42 5.18
C ALA A 133 0.42 -5.62 6.25
N ASP A 134 0.60 -6.57 7.19
CA ASP A 134 -0.32 -6.76 8.30
C ASP A 134 -0.48 -5.48 9.15
N ILE A 135 0.61 -4.76 9.44
CA ILE A 135 0.59 -3.48 10.15
C ILE A 135 -0.18 -2.42 9.36
N ILE A 136 0.03 -2.32 8.04
CA ILE A 136 -0.71 -1.37 7.20
C ILE A 136 -2.21 -1.65 7.26
N PHE A 137 -2.63 -2.91 7.24
CA PHE A 137 -4.05 -3.26 7.36
C PHE A 137 -4.62 -3.00 8.74
N GLU A 138 -3.80 -3.05 9.79
CA GLU A 138 -4.20 -2.79 11.18
C GLU A 138 -4.36 -1.28 11.47
N ILE A 139 -3.36 -0.47 11.13
CA ILE A 139 -3.27 0.94 11.54
C ILE A 139 -3.09 1.94 10.40
N GLY A 140 -2.83 1.48 9.18
CA GLY A 140 -2.59 2.34 8.01
C GLY A 140 -3.86 3.03 7.50
N SER A 141 -3.67 4.15 6.82
CA SER A 141 -4.76 4.83 6.12
C SER A 141 -5.31 3.99 4.95
N GLU A 142 -6.53 4.29 4.51
CA GLU A 142 -7.13 3.62 3.33
C GLU A 142 -6.25 3.75 2.07
N PHE A 143 -5.51 4.85 1.95
CA PHE A 143 -4.57 5.06 0.85
C PHE A 143 -3.42 4.04 0.89
N MET A 144 -2.84 3.78 2.07
CA MET A 144 -1.73 2.82 2.24
C MET A 144 -2.14 1.36 2.04
N LYS A 145 -3.42 1.02 2.18
CA LYS A 145 -3.88 -0.38 2.03
C LYS A 145 -3.58 -0.97 0.66
N ALA A 146 -3.49 -0.13 -0.38
CA ALA A 146 -3.05 -0.57 -1.70
C ALA A 146 -1.58 -1.03 -1.69
N ASP A 147 -0.70 -0.34 -0.94
CA ASP A 147 0.69 -0.73 -0.77
C ASP A 147 0.82 -2.01 0.06
N GLY A 148 0.05 -2.14 1.14
CA GLY A 148 -0.03 -3.37 1.91
C GLY A 148 -0.45 -4.57 1.06
N ALA A 149 -1.46 -4.40 0.21
CA ALA A 149 -1.89 -5.43 -0.73
C ALA A 149 -0.81 -5.78 -1.76
N ARG A 150 -0.07 -4.77 -2.27
CA ARG A 150 1.08 -4.99 -3.18
C ARG A 150 2.17 -5.82 -2.49
N LEU A 151 2.50 -5.52 -1.23
CA LEU A 151 3.47 -6.31 -0.46
C LEU A 151 3.03 -7.78 -0.32
N TYR A 152 1.75 -8.05 -0.05
CA TYR A 152 1.25 -9.44 -0.04
C TYR A 152 1.45 -10.14 -1.37
N LYS A 153 1.13 -9.47 -2.50
CA LYS A 153 1.32 -10.01 -3.85
C LYS A 153 2.78 -10.33 -4.12
N GLU A 154 3.70 -9.40 -3.83
CA GLU A 154 5.15 -9.56 -4.01
C GLU A 154 5.71 -10.74 -3.20
N CYS A 155 5.18 -10.97 -1.99
CA CYS A 155 5.62 -12.04 -1.10
C CYS A 155 4.88 -13.38 -1.32
N GLY A 156 4.01 -13.48 -2.34
CA GLY A 156 3.30 -14.71 -2.68
C GLY A 156 2.04 -14.99 -1.84
N HIS A 157 1.59 -14.05 -0.99
CA HIS A 157 0.33 -14.13 -0.26
C HIS A 157 -0.84 -13.71 -1.14
N GLN A 158 -1.05 -14.47 -2.23
CA GLN A 158 -2.03 -14.16 -3.27
C GLN A 158 -3.47 -14.12 -2.75
N ASP A 159 -3.80 -14.94 -1.77
CA ASP A 159 -5.10 -15.00 -1.11
C ASP A 159 -5.46 -13.68 -0.42
N LYS A 160 -4.54 -13.12 0.36
CA LYS A 160 -4.71 -11.82 1.05
C LYS A 160 -4.82 -10.67 0.05
N TYR A 161 -3.97 -10.69 -1.00
CA TYR A 161 -4.02 -9.71 -2.08
C TYR A 161 -5.36 -9.72 -2.80
N ILE A 162 -5.85 -10.89 -3.23
CA ILE A 162 -7.13 -11.04 -3.93
C ILE A 162 -8.30 -10.64 -3.05
N ALA A 163 -8.28 -10.96 -1.75
CA ALA A 163 -9.31 -10.51 -0.82
C ALA A 163 -9.43 -8.97 -0.77
N PHE A 164 -8.30 -8.27 -0.82
CA PHE A 164 -8.30 -6.81 -0.92
C PHE A 164 -8.86 -6.33 -2.26
N VAL A 165 -8.38 -6.89 -3.39
CA VAL A 165 -8.86 -6.50 -4.74
C VAL A 165 -10.36 -6.73 -4.86
N GLU A 166 -10.87 -7.86 -4.37
CA GLU A 166 -12.30 -8.20 -4.41
C GLU A 166 -13.18 -7.17 -3.67
N GLN A 167 -12.72 -6.66 -2.53
CA GLN A 167 -13.41 -5.61 -1.77
C GLN A 167 -13.43 -4.25 -2.49
N HIS A 168 -12.44 -4.01 -3.37
CA HIS A 168 -12.24 -2.73 -4.05
C HIS A 168 -12.59 -2.77 -5.55
N LEU A 169 -13.29 -3.83 -6.00
CA LEU A 169 -13.77 -3.94 -7.39
C LEU A 169 -14.73 -2.78 -7.73
N LYS A 170 -14.31 -1.92 -8.67
CA LYS A 170 -15.10 -0.79 -9.17
C LYS A 170 -15.61 -1.08 -10.59
N ASP A 171 -15.05 -0.38 -11.58
CA ASP A 171 -15.46 -0.43 -12.99
C ASP A 171 -14.32 -0.81 -13.96
N LYS A 172 -13.19 -1.28 -13.41
CA LYS A 172 -12.00 -1.66 -14.20
C LYS A 172 -12.00 -3.16 -14.51
N GLU A 173 -12.06 -3.51 -15.79
CA GLU A 173 -12.05 -4.89 -16.28
C GLU A 173 -10.85 -5.69 -15.74
N ASP A 174 -9.65 -5.08 -15.76
CA ASP A 174 -8.42 -5.76 -15.38
C ASP A 174 -8.45 -6.27 -13.92
N ALA A 175 -9.07 -5.51 -12.99
CA ALA A 175 -9.25 -5.94 -11.60
C ALA A 175 -10.20 -7.15 -11.48
N TYR A 176 -11.28 -7.17 -12.25
CA TYR A 176 -12.17 -8.34 -12.31
C TYR A 176 -11.45 -9.55 -12.87
N MET A 177 -10.69 -9.38 -13.97
CA MET A 177 -9.93 -10.48 -14.56
C MET A 177 -8.90 -11.07 -13.61
N GLU A 178 -8.23 -10.26 -12.81
CA GLU A 178 -7.28 -10.73 -11.80
C GLU A 178 -7.94 -11.64 -10.75
N VAL A 179 -9.12 -11.27 -10.27
CA VAL A 179 -9.90 -12.11 -9.33
C VAL A 179 -10.46 -13.35 -10.01
N ILE A 180 -10.93 -13.24 -11.25
CA ILE A 180 -11.41 -14.36 -12.07
C ILE A 180 -10.28 -15.37 -12.29
N ASP A 181 -9.09 -14.90 -12.68
CA ASP A 181 -7.93 -15.76 -12.92
C ASP A 181 -7.48 -16.50 -11.68
N TYR A 182 -7.60 -15.89 -10.52
CA TYR A 182 -7.30 -16.55 -9.24
C TYR A 182 -8.28 -17.69 -8.93
N TYR A 183 -9.58 -17.48 -9.19
CA TYR A 183 -10.62 -18.46 -8.83
C TYR A 183 -10.94 -19.47 -9.92
N LYS A 184 -10.61 -19.25 -11.20
CA LYS A 184 -11.07 -20.07 -12.32
C LYS A 184 -10.79 -21.58 -12.16
N ASP A 185 -9.66 -21.93 -11.55
CA ASP A 185 -9.25 -23.33 -11.37
C ASP A 185 -9.65 -23.89 -10.01
N SER A 186 -9.63 -23.06 -8.96
CA SER A 186 -9.90 -23.48 -7.57
C SER A 186 -11.39 -23.37 -7.19
N ASN A 187 -12.10 -22.39 -7.72
CA ASN A 187 -13.54 -22.17 -7.48
C ASN A 187 -14.22 -21.57 -8.73
N PRO A 188 -14.46 -22.38 -9.78
CA PRO A 188 -15.03 -21.90 -11.04
C PRO A 188 -16.38 -21.19 -10.87
N GLY A 189 -17.19 -21.63 -9.91
CA GLY A 189 -18.49 -20.97 -9.63
C GLY A 189 -18.33 -19.52 -9.18
N LYS A 190 -17.38 -19.26 -8.27
CA LYS A 190 -17.06 -17.90 -7.82
C LYS A 190 -16.45 -17.06 -8.94
N ALA A 191 -15.61 -17.63 -9.78
CA ALA A 191 -15.05 -16.94 -10.93
C ALA A 191 -16.15 -16.45 -11.88
N VAL A 192 -17.16 -17.29 -12.14
CA VAL A 192 -18.33 -16.93 -12.98
C VAL A 192 -19.15 -15.83 -12.32
N GLU A 193 -19.43 -15.92 -11.02
CA GLU A 193 -20.15 -14.87 -10.29
C GLU A 193 -19.46 -13.51 -10.39
N ILE A 194 -18.15 -13.45 -10.13
CA ILE A 194 -17.33 -12.25 -10.25
C ILE A 194 -17.36 -11.70 -11.68
N ALA A 195 -17.27 -12.56 -12.69
CA ALA A 195 -17.37 -12.18 -14.10
C ALA A 195 -18.73 -11.57 -14.44
N GLU A 196 -19.83 -12.13 -13.94
CA GLU A 196 -21.17 -11.56 -14.15
C GLU A 196 -21.35 -10.20 -13.47
N ILE A 197 -20.77 -10.00 -12.29
CA ILE A 197 -20.76 -8.71 -11.61
C ILE A 197 -19.93 -7.71 -12.45
N GLY A 198 -18.75 -8.09 -12.91
CA GLY A 198 -17.88 -7.26 -13.76
C GLY A 198 -18.58 -6.86 -15.06
N LEU A 199 -19.29 -7.80 -15.70
CA LEU A 199 -20.05 -7.52 -16.92
C LEU A 199 -21.19 -6.50 -16.73
N LYS A 200 -21.69 -6.33 -15.50
CA LYS A 200 -22.69 -5.31 -15.14
C LYS A 200 -22.06 -3.98 -14.74
N LYS A 201 -20.92 -4.01 -14.07
CA LYS A 201 -20.30 -2.81 -13.47
C LYS A 201 -19.32 -2.11 -14.40
N CYS A 202 -18.50 -2.84 -15.15
CA CYS A 202 -17.57 -2.25 -16.11
C CYS A 202 -18.32 -1.66 -17.30
N LYS A 203 -18.14 -0.35 -17.54
CA LYS A 203 -18.85 0.37 -18.61
C LYS A 203 -18.03 0.52 -19.88
N ASN A 204 -16.71 0.65 -19.75
CA ASN A 204 -15.83 1.05 -20.83
C ASN A 204 -15.10 -0.13 -21.50
N ARG A 205 -14.85 -1.20 -20.77
CA ARG A 205 -14.09 -2.37 -21.23
C ARG A 205 -14.67 -3.63 -20.60
N GLN A 206 -15.07 -4.61 -21.44
CA GLN A 206 -15.72 -5.85 -21.00
C GLN A 206 -15.32 -7.04 -21.88
N THR A 207 -14.26 -6.90 -22.68
CA THR A 207 -13.90 -7.88 -23.70
C THR A 207 -13.40 -9.18 -23.09
N ASP A 208 -12.52 -9.10 -22.12
CA ASP A 208 -11.88 -10.28 -21.53
C ASP A 208 -12.85 -11.02 -20.59
N ILE A 209 -13.68 -10.28 -19.86
CA ILE A 209 -14.76 -10.84 -19.03
C ILE A 209 -15.76 -11.63 -19.90
N ILE A 210 -16.21 -11.06 -21.02
CA ILE A 210 -17.20 -11.76 -21.85
C ILE A 210 -16.59 -12.96 -22.57
N ILE A 211 -15.30 -12.92 -22.94
CA ILE A 211 -14.57 -14.07 -23.47
C ILE A 211 -14.53 -15.20 -22.44
N PHE A 212 -14.20 -14.88 -21.17
CA PHE A 212 -14.19 -15.86 -20.10
C PHE A 212 -15.57 -16.53 -19.94
N LEU A 213 -16.64 -15.73 -19.86
CA LEU A 213 -18.01 -16.26 -19.71
C LEU A 213 -18.45 -17.14 -20.89
N ILE A 214 -18.10 -16.77 -22.13
CA ILE A 214 -18.43 -17.59 -23.32
C ILE A 214 -17.67 -18.92 -23.24
N LYS A 215 -16.37 -18.91 -22.97
CA LYS A 215 -15.57 -20.13 -22.83
C LYS A 215 -16.13 -21.04 -21.75
N ASN A 216 -16.50 -20.48 -20.60
CA ASN A 216 -17.12 -21.25 -19.52
C ASN A 216 -18.47 -21.87 -19.95
N ALA A 217 -19.31 -21.16 -20.69
CA ALA A 217 -20.55 -21.72 -21.22
C ALA A 217 -20.27 -22.88 -22.20
N MET A 218 -19.28 -22.73 -23.09
CA MET A 218 -18.86 -23.80 -24.05
C MET A 218 -18.35 -25.03 -23.28
N GLU A 219 -17.52 -24.87 -22.25
CA GLU A 219 -16.97 -25.97 -21.43
C GLU A 219 -18.07 -26.76 -20.72
N ASN A 220 -19.11 -26.06 -20.28
CA ASN A 220 -20.27 -26.68 -19.61
C ASN A 220 -21.35 -27.18 -20.56
N GLY A 221 -21.17 -27.02 -21.88
CA GLY A 221 -22.17 -27.41 -22.88
C GLY A 221 -23.46 -26.59 -22.88
N ASP A 222 -23.45 -25.39 -22.29
CA ASP A 222 -24.59 -24.48 -22.17
C ASP A 222 -24.72 -23.63 -23.44
N ALA A 223 -25.21 -24.25 -24.51
CA ALA A 223 -25.37 -23.61 -25.84
C ALA A 223 -26.32 -22.39 -25.81
N GLU A 224 -27.31 -22.38 -24.92
CA GLU A 224 -28.24 -21.25 -24.79
C GLU A 224 -27.54 -20.02 -24.21
N ARG A 225 -26.78 -20.20 -23.12
CA ARG A 225 -26.00 -19.16 -22.50
C ARG A 225 -24.90 -18.64 -23.41
N GLU A 226 -24.20 -19.57 -24.12
CA GLU A 226 -23.20 -19.22 -25.14
C GLU A 226 -23.78 -18.28 -26.21
N ALA A 227 -24.91 -18.68 -26.83
CA ALA A 227 -25.57 -17.88 -27.87
C ALA A 227 -25.99 -16.50 -27.34
N LYS A 228 -26.54 -16.41 -26.12
CA LYS A 228 -26.90 -15.14 -25.47
C LYS A 228 -25.69 -14.23 -25.26
N LEU A 229 -24.56 -14.78 -24.78
CA LEU A 229 -23.33 -14.03 -24.51
C LEU A 229 -22.70 -13.53 -25.82
N ILE A 230 -22.64 -14.35 -26.87
CA ILE A 230 -22.16 -13.95 -28.20
C ILE A 230 -23.01 -12.83 -28.79
N LYS A 231 -24.36 -12.93 -28.69
CA LYS A 231 -25.27 -11.86 -29.10
C LYS A 231 -25.02 -10.57 -28.31
N SER A 232 -24.85 -10.68 -27.00
CA SER A 232 -24.54 -9.55 -26.15
C SER A 232 -23.21 -8.89 -26.53
N ALA A 233 -22.17 -9.68 -26.82
CA ALA A 233 -20.85 -9.19 -27.23
C ALA A 233 -20.93 -8.35 -28.51
N LYS A 234 -21.73 -8.78 -29.50
CA LYS A 234 -21.93 -8.03 -30.75
C LYS A 234 -22.62 -6.68 -30.55
N MET A 235 -23.46 -6.55 -29.52
CA MET A 235 -24.27 -5.36 -29.28
C MET A 235 -23.61 -4.34 -28.38
N ARG A 236 -22.61 -4.74 -27.60
CA ARG A 236 -21.95 -3.88 -26.59
C ARG A 236 -20.82 -3.07 -27.22
N ARG A 237 -20.85 -1.73 -27.07
CA ARG A 237 -19.78 -0.85 -27.52
C ARG A 237 -18.49 -1.02 -26.71
N SER A 238 -18.60 -1.50 -25.48
CA SER A 238 -17.47 -1.78 -24.55
C SER A 238 -16.74 -3.08 -24.85
N VAL A 239 -17.17 -3.85 -25.85
CA VAL A 239 -16.59 -5.14 -26.25
C VAL A 239 -15.97 -5.04 -27.63
N ASN A 240 -14.70 -5.42 -27.73
CA ASN A 240 -14.03 -5.62 -29.01
C ASN A 240 -14.44 -7.00 -29.59
N TYR A 241 -15.48 -7.03 -30.40
CA TYR A 241 -16.02 -8.27 -30.95
C TYR A 241 -15.04 -9.03 -31.86
N ALA A 242 -14.14 -8.35 -32.56
CA ALA A 242 -13.10 -9.01 -33.37
C ALA A 242 -12.15 -9.83 -32.46
N LYS A 243 -11.74 -9.27 -31.32
CA LYS A 243 -10.94 -10.00 -30.31
C LYS A 243 -11.69 -11.19 -29.72
N VAL A 244 -13.01 -11.07 -29.50
CA VAL A 244 -13.85 -12.19 -29.07
C VAL A 244 -13.82 -13.32 -30.10
N GLN A 245 -14.05 -13.01 -31.38
CA GLN A 245 -14.02 -14.01 -32.46
C GLN A 245 -12.66 -14.72 -32.58
N GLU A 246 -11.58 -13.96 -32.50
CA GLU A 246 -10.21 -14.52 -32.51
C GLU A 246 -9.99 -15.49 -31.37
N ALA A 247 -10.32 -15.07 -30.12
CA ALA A 247 -10.15 -15.89 -28.91
C ALA A 247 -10.98 -17.19 -28.97
N LEU A 248 -12.20 -17.15 -29.51
CA LEU A 248 -13.06 -18.32 -29.68
C LEU A 248 -12.55 -19.25 -30.79
N ASN A 249 -12.05 -18.71 -31.91
CA ASN A 249 -11.45 -19.50 -32.98
C ASN A 249 -10.19 -20.25 -32.50
N LEU A 250 -9.35 -19.62 -31.71
CA LEU A 250 -8.17 -20.26 -31.09
C LEU A 250 -8.60 -21.35 -30.11
N TYR A 251 -9.61 -21.07 -29.29
CA TYR A 251 -10.14 -22.03 -28.33
C TYR A 251 -10.69 -23.30 -29.00
N THR A 252 -11.56 -23.18 -30.01
CA THR A 252 -12.15 -24.33 -30.72
C THR A 252 -11.14 -25.15 -31.53
N ARG A 253 -9.99 -24.58 -31.89
CA ARG A 253 -8.88 -25.29 -32.57
C ARG A 253 -7.93 -25.99 -31.61
N SER A 254 -8.03 -25.73 -30.32
CA SER A 254 -7.15 -26.36 -29.32
C SER A 254 -7.40 -27.86 -29.22
N PRO A 255 -6.36 -28.72 -29.24
CA PRO A 255 -6.51 -30.17 -29.15
C PRO A 255 -7.14 -30.63 -27.82
N PHE A 256 -7.07 -29.83 -26.75
CA PHE A 256 -7.67 -30.15 -25.45
C PHE A 256 -9.19 -30.08 -25.44
N VAL A 257 -9.83 -29.27 -26.30
CA VAL A 257 -11.31 -29.14 -26.39
C VAL A 257 -11.93 -30.34 -27.08
N LYS A 258 -11.22 -30.99 -28.01
CA LYS A 258 -11.72 -32.15 -28.75
C LYS A 258 -11.90 -33.43 -27.91
N GLN A 259 -11.31 -33.49 -26.71
CA GLN A 259 -11.43 -34.66 -25.82
C GLN A 259 -12.63 -34.58 -24.85
N ALA A 260 -13.23 -33.40 -24.69
CA ALA A 260 -14.36 -33.15 -23.78
C ALA A 260 -15.76 -33.37 -24.42
N SER A 261 -15.84 -33.64 -25.70
CA SER A 261 -17.13 -33.98 -26.33
C SER A 261 -17.57 -35.37 -25.88
N PRO A 262 -18.71 -35.51 -25.18
CA PRO A 262 -19.23 -36.83 -24.84
C PRO A 262 -19.56 -37.53 -26.17
N SER A 263 -18.82 -38.57 -26.44
CA SER A 263 -19.18 -39.50 -27.52
C SER A 263 -20.61 -39.94 -27.29
N SER A 264 -21.49 -39.53 -28.16
CA SER A 264 -22.80 -40.13 -28.37
C SER A 264 -22.61 -41.66 -28.42
N ARG A 265 -22.97 -42.34 -27.33
CA ARG A 265 -23.24 -43.79 -27.35
C ARG A 265 -24.71 -43.95 -27.02
N TRP A 266 -25.36 -44.39 -27.99
CA TRP A 266 -26.56 -45.20 -28.21
C TRP A 266 -27.16 -45.84 -26.92
#